data_cc45e92c838adc48e954b672e22c77fa
#
_entry.id   cc45e92c838adc48e954b672e22c77fa
#
_cell.length_a   1.000
_cell.length_b   1.000
_cell.length_c   1.000
_cell.angle_alpha   90.00
_cell.angle_beta   90.00
_cell.angle_gamma   90.00
#
_symmetry.space_group_name_H-M   'P 1'
#
loop_
_entity.id
_entity.type
_entity.pdbx_description
1 polymer ?
#
loop_
_entity_poly.entity_id
_entity_poly.type
_entity_poly.pdbx_seq_one_letter_code
_entity_poly.pdbx_strand_id
1 'polypeptide(L)'
;MDVLKLLEDVKNDKVSLEEAAKELKQLPYEDLGFAKLDHHRQIRSGFGEVVFCSGKSDEHLLKIYETFYKTDTEVLGTRASEHQYELVKAVIPEVTYDPLSRILKIEKPGKEKIGRVAVCTALSLIHI
;
A
#
# COMPACT_ATOMS: atom_id res chain seq x y z
N MET A 1 -8.00 -4.81 7.89
CA MET A 1 -8.55 -5.83 8.82
C MET A 1 -7.49 -6.12 9.87
N ASP A 2 -7.86 -6.08 11.14
CA ASP A 2 -6.99 -6.51 12.25
C ASP A 2 -7.36 -7.94 12.63
N VAL A 3 -6.48 -8.88 12.29
CA VAL A 3 -6.71 -10.32 12.51
C VAL A 3 -6.79 -10.66 14.00
N LEU A 4 -6.00 -9.99 14.86
CA LEU A 4 -6.04 -10.22 16.31
C LEU A 4 -7.39 -9.80 16.88
N LYS A 5 -7.88 -8.63 16.47
CA LYS A 5 -9.20 -8.15 16.88
C LYS A 5 -10.32 -9.08 16.41
N LEU A 6 -10.25 -9.57 15.17
CA LEU A 6 -11.22 -10.54 14.65
C LEU A 6 -11.22 -11.83 15.49
N LEU A 7 -10.03 -12.35 15.83
CA LEU A 7 -9.90 -13.53 16.68
C LEU A 7 -10.41 -13.31 18.11
N GLU A 8 -10.18 -12.11 18.67
CA GLU A 8 -10.74 -11.71 19.97
C GLU A 8 -12.27 -11.61 19.92
N ASP A 9 -12.83 -11.09 18.84
CA ASP A 9 -14.28 -10.98 18.66
C ASP A 9 -14.92 -12.36 18.51
N VAL A 10 -14.25 -13.32 17.84
CA VAL A 10 -14.68 -14.72 17.80
C VAL A 10 -14.61 -15.35 19.19
N LYS A 11 -13.51 -15.14 19.93
CA LYS A 11 -13.36 -15.68 21.30
C LYS A 11 -14.43 -15.15 22.25
N ASN A 12 -14.91 -13.94 22.03
CA ASN A 12 -15.93 -13.27 22.85
C ASN A 12 -17.36 -13.49 22.31
N ASP A 13 -17.57 -14.44 21.38
CA ASP A 13 -18.85 -14.75 20.75
C ASP A 13 -19.55 -13.56 20.06
N LYS A 14 -18.79 -12.53 19.64
CA LYS A 14 -19.31 -11.38 18.91
C LYS A 14 -19.40 -11.62 17.41
N VAL A 15 -18.56 -12.50 16.89
CA VAL A 15 -18.49 -12.90 15.48
C VAL A 15 -18.46 -14.41 15.42
N SER A 16 -19.27 -15.01 14.53
CA SER A 16 -19.28 -16.46 14.36
C SER A 16 -18.01 -16.95 13.66
N LEU A 17 -17.67 -18.23 13.85
CA LEU A 17 -16.55 -18.88 13.16
C LEU A 17 -16.71 -18.81 11.63
N GLU A 18 -17.94 -18.97 11.14
CA GLU A 18 -18.26 -18.91 9.71
C GLU A 18 -18.04 -17.52 9.13
N GLU A 19 -18.46 -16.48 9.86
CA GLU A 19 -18.23 -15.08 9.45
C GLU A 19 -16.75 -14.72 9.50
N ALA A 20 -16.04 -15.09 10.56
CA ALA A 20 -14.59 -14.89 10.66
C ALA A 20 -13.83 -15.63 9.56
N ALA A 21 -14.22 -16.88 9.27
CA ALA A 21 -13.62 -17.65 8.18
C ALA A 21 -13.91 -17.02 6.80
N LYS A 22 -15.08 -16.43 6.61
CA LYS A 22 -15.43 -15.71 5.38
C LYS A 22 -14.59 -14.44 5.20
N GLU A 23 -14.38 -13.68 6.27
CA GLU A 23 -13.51 -12.50 6.25
C GLU A 23 -12.05 -12.87 5.99
N LEU A 24 -11.54 -13.93 6.63
CA LEU A 24 -10.19 -14.43 6.41
C LEU A 24 -9.98 -15.07 5.03
N LYS A 25 -11.05 -15.60 4.42
CA LYS A 25 -11.03 -16.17 3.06
C LYS A 25 -11.20 -15.13 1.96
N GLN A 26 -11.50 -13.88 2.27
CA GLN A 26 -11.41 -12.84 1.26
C GLN A 26 -10.01 -12.91 0.66
N LEU A 27 -9.97 -13.18 -0.65
CA LEU A 27 -8.72 -13.39 -1.38
C LEU A 27 -7.76 -12.26 -1.04
N PRO A 28 -6.50 -12.57 -0.69
CA PRO A 28 -5.51 -11.54 -0.37
C PRO A 28 -5.24 -10.60 -1.54
N TYR A 29 -5.76 -10.93 -2.71
CA TYR A 29 -5.56 -10.20 -3.95
C TYR A 29 -6.89 -9.71 -4.51
N GLU A 30 -6.95 -8.42 -4.81
CA GLU A 30 -8.00 -7.85 -5.65
C GLU A 30 -7.48 -7.81 -7.09
N ASP A 31 -8.20 -8.46 -8.01
CA ASP A 31 -7.84 -8.49 -9.43
C ASP A 31 -8.58 -7.36 -10.17
N LEU A 32 -7.84 -6.34 -10.58
CA LEU A 32 -8.36 -5.23 -11.37
C LEU A 32 -8.33 -5.52 -12.88
N GLY A 33 -7.97 -6.75 -13.30
CA GLY A 33 -7.81 -7.15 -14.69
C GLY A 33 -6.43 -6.79 -15.28
N PHE A 34 -5.87 -5.65 -14.92
CA PHE A 34 -4.55 -5.17 -15.32
C PHE A 34 -3.51 -5.19 -14.19
N ALA A 35 -3.94 -5.36 -12.96
CA ALA A 35 -3.08 -5.48 -11.78
C ALA A 35 -3.75 -6.35 -10.71
N LYS A 36 -2.95 -7.08 -9.96
CA LYS A 36 -3.38 -7.81 -8.77
C LYS A 36 -2.85 -7.10 -7.54
N LEU A 37 -3.76 -6.64 -6.66
CA LEU A 37 -3.42 -5.91 -5.46
C LEU A 37 -3.41 -6.83 -4.25
N ASP A 38 -2.30 -6.84 -3.50
CA ASP A 38 -2.14 -7.68 -2.30
C ASP A 38 -2.51 -6.89 -1.04
N HIS A 39 -3.76 -7.00 -0.62
CA HIS A 39 -4.26 -6.36 0.59
C HIS A 39 -3.73 -6.99 1.89
N HIS A 40 -3.19 -8.20 1.84
CA HIS A 40 -2.66 -8.90 3.01
C HIS A 40 -1.16 -8.71 3.22
N ARG A 41 -0.48 -8.00 2.32
CA ARG A 41 0.97 -7.79 2.41
C ARG A 41 1.38 -7.11 3.73
N GLN A 42 0.64 -6.09 4.15
CA GLN A 42 0.91 -5.39 5.40
C GLN A 42 0.78 -6.32 6.63
N ILE A 43 -0.17 -7.25 6.61
CA ILE A 43 -0.37 -8.23 7.69
C ILE A 43 0.78 -9.23 7.73
N ARG A 44 1.26 -9.69 6.56
CA ARG A 44 2.32 -10.70 6.47
C ARG A 44 3.73 -10.15 6.71
N SER A 45 4.01 -8.94 6.21
CA SER A 45 5.37 -8.38 6.17
C SER A 45 5.54 -7.09 6.95
N GLY A 46 4.48 -6.53 7.52
CA GLY A 46 4.50 -5.25 8.21
C GLY A 46 4.62 -4.01 7.30
N PHE A 47 4.68 -4.20 5.99
CA PHE A 47 4.81 -3.14 4.99
C PHE A 47 3.60 -3.10 4.07
N GLY A 48 3.23 -1.89 3.64
CA GLY A 48 2.23 -1.68 2.61
C GLY A 48 2.68 -2.18 1.22
N GLU A 49 1.86 -1.94 0.21
CA GLU A 49 2.17 -2.36 -1.16
C GLU A 49 3.22 -1.43 -1.79
N VAL A 50 4.04 -2.02 -2.65
CA VAL A 50 5.02 -1.28 -3.46
C VAL A 50 4.59 -1.28 -4.91
N VAL A 51 4.31 -0.08 -5.44
CA VAL A 51 3.85 0.13 -6.81
C VAL A 51 4.99 0.67 -7.67
N PHE A 52 5.31 0.00 -8.76
CA PHE A 52 6.22 0.53 -9.77
C PHE A 52 5.42 1.47 -10.70
N CYS A 53 5.58 2.78 -10.55
CA CYS A 53 4.73 3.77 -11.23
C CYS A 53 5.12 3.99 -12.70
N SER A 54 6.41 3.79 -13.04
CA SER A 54 6.89 4.01 -14.39
C SER A 54 6.22 3.06 -15.39
N GLY A 55 5.78 3.61 -16.51
CA GLY A 55 5.12 2.83 -17.58
C GLY A 55 3.65 2.48 -17.33
N LYS A 56 3.08 2.86 -16.19
CA LYS A 56 1.63 2.73 -15.96
C LYS A 56 0.89 3.89 -16.60
N SER A 57 -0.26 3.59 -17.21
CA SER A 57 -1.17 4.64 -17.67
C SER A 57 -1.77 5.39 -16.47
N ASP A 58 -2.19 6.62 -16.70
CA ASP A 58 -2.80 7.48 -15.69
C ASP A 58 -4.02 6.81 -15.05
N GLU A 59 -4.88 6.21 -15.87
CA GLU A 59 -6.07 5.49 -15.41
C GLU A 59 -5.72 4.31 -14.51
N HIS A 60 -4.76 3.48 -14.90
CA HIS A 60 -4.34 2.32 -14.12
C HIS A 60 -3.70 2.73 -12.80
N LEU A 61 -2.83 3.74 -12.82
CA LEU A 61 -2.18 4.23 -11.62
C LEU A 61 -3.20 4.78 -10.62
N LEU A 62 -4.11 5.62 -11.11
CA LEU A 62 -5.16 6.22 -10.28
C LEU A 62 -6.03 5.14 -9.64
N LYS A 63 -6.47 4.15 -10.43
CA LYS A 63 -7.29 3.04 -9.94
C LYS A 63 -6.60 2.23 -8.83
N ILE A 64 -5.30 1.96 -8.97
CA ILE A 64 -4.49 1.27 -7.96
C ILE A 64 -4.47 2.07 -6.66
N TYR A 65 -4.14 3.38 -6.73
CA TYR A 65 -4.06 4.22 -5.54
C TYR A 65 -5.42 4.41 -4.87
N GLU A 66 -6.49 4.60 -5.63
CA GLU A 66 -7.86 4.69 -5.08
C GLU A 66 -8.28 3.40 -4.35
N THR A 67 -7.94 2.25 -4.92
CA THR A 67 -8.29 0.96 -4.31
C THR A 67 -7.60 0.79 -2.96
N PHE A 68 -6.29 1.05 -2.89
CA PHE A 68 -5.55 1.00 -1.63
C PHE A 68 -6.01 2.06 -0.63
N TYR A 69 -6.33 3.26 -1.09
CA TYR A 69 -6.85 4.32 -0.24
C TYR A 69 -8.20 3.94 0.39
N LYS A 70 -9.12 3.36 -0.38
CA LYS A 70 -10.42 2.88 0.10
C LYS A 70 -10.31 1.73 1.11
N THR A 71 -9.30 0.90 0.99
CA THR A 71 -9.02 -0.21 1.92
C THR A 71 -8.12 0.18 3.08
N ASP A 72 -7.85 1.48 3.26
CA ASP A 72 -6.98 2.02 4.31
C ASP A 72 -5.59 1.37 4.34
N THR A 73 -5.04 1.08 3.16
CA THR A 73 -3.74 0.42 2.97
C THR A 73 -2.68 1.44 2.59
N GLU A 74 -1.51 1.34 3.22
CA GLU A 74 -0.35 2.16 2.86
C GLU A 74 0.23 1.72 1.52
N VAL A 75 0.69 2.69 0.74
CA VAL A 75 1.27 2.48 -0.59
C VAL A 75 2.58 3.21 -0.71
N LEU A 76 3.59 2.53 -1.23
CA LEU A 76 4.87 3.11 -1.64
C LEU A 76 5.02 3.01 -3.16
N GLY A 77 4.82 4.10 -3.86
CA GLY A 77 5.08 4.17 -5.30
C GLY A 77 6.53 4.54 -5.58
N THR A 78 7.17 3.81 -6.47
CA THR A 78 8.53 4.06 -6.92
C THR A 78 8.55 4.55 -8.36
N ARG A 79 9.56 5.35 -8.73
CA ARG A 79 9.73 5.95 -10.06
C ARG A 79 8.49 6.70 -10.56
N ALA A 80 7.82 7.39 -9.66
CA ALA A 80 6.72 8.26 -10.01
C ALA A 80 7.21 9.53 -10.71
N SER A 81 6.37 10.11 -11.55
CA SER A 81 6.58 11.42 -12.14
C SER A 81 5.77 12.48 -11.38
N GLU A 82 6.14 13.75 -11.57
CA GLU A 82 5.37 14.87 -11.03
C GLU A 82 3.94 14.89 -11.57
N HIS A 83 3.76 14.59 -12.86
CA HIS A 83 2.44 14.43 -13.46
C HIS A 83 1.60 13.36 -12.73
N GLN A 84 2.18 12.20 -12.41
CA GLN A 84 1.49 11.14 -11.68
C GLN A 84 1.15 11.58 -10.24
N TYR A 85 2.01 12.37 -9.61
CA TYR A 85 1.69 12.96 -8.31
C TYR A 85 0.49 13.92 -8.40
N GLU A 86 0.48 14.86 -9.34
CA GLU A 86 -0.64 15.78 -9.51
C GLU A 86 -1.95 15.05 -9.76
N LEU A 87 -1.91 14.00 -10.58
CA LEU A 87 -3.05 13.14 -10.88
C LEU A 87 -3.62 12.48 -9.61
N VAL A 88 -2.78 11.84 -8.82
CA VAL A 88 -3.21 11.16 -7.59
C VAL A 88 -3.62 12.16 -6.51
N LYS A 89 -2.90 13.29 -6.40
CA LYS A 89 -3.19 14.36 -5.43
C LYS A 89 -4.57 14.98 -5.61
N ALA A 90 -5.05 15.07 -6.83
CA ALA A 90 -6.39 15.59 -7.13
C ALA A 90 -7.51 14.75 -6.51
N VAL A 91 -7.28 13.47 -6.26
CA VAL A 91 -8.26 12.52 -5.72
C VAL A 91 -7.95 12.13 -4.28
N ILE A 92 -6.67 12.04 -3.93
CA ILE A 92 -6.19 11.62 -2.61
C ILE A 92 -5.32 12.73 -2.02
N PRO A 93 -5.90 13.65 -1.23
CA PRO A 93 -5.16 14.81 -0.69
C PRO A 93 -3.99 14.45 0.23
N GLU A 94 -4.01 13.28 0.86
CA GLU A 94 -2.98 12.80 1.79
C GLU A 94 -1.72 12.26 1.11
N VAL A 95 -1.77 12.04 -0.22
CA VAL A 95 -0.61 11.55 -0.95
C VAL A 95 0.56 12.55 -0.88
N THR A 96 1.75 12.04 -0.67
CA THR A 96 2.99 12.83 -0.64
C THR A 96 3.95 12.36 -1.72
N TYR A 97 4.76 13.27 -2.22
CA TYR A 97 5.73 13.01 -3.28
C TYR A 97 7.08 13.62 -2.94
N ASP A 98 8.13 12.85 -3.10
CA ASP A 98 9.50 13.34 -3.06
C ASP A 98 10.10 13.31 -4.47
N PRO A 99 10.37 14.49 -5.08
CA PRO A 99 10.84 14.57 -6.45
C PRO A 99 12.27 14.04 -6.65
N LEU A 100 13.10 14.05 -5.60
CA LEU A 100 14.47 13.55 -5.69
C LEU A 100 14.53 12.03 -5.78
N SER A 101 13.84 11.35 -4.87
CA SER A 101 13.73 9.87 -4.88
C SER A 101 12.65 9.34 -5.83
N ARG A 102 11.76 10.23 -6.31
CA ARG A 102 10.60 9.90 -7.13
C ARG A 102 9.67 8.90 -6.44
N ILE A 103 9.51 9.09 -5.13
CA ILE A 103 8.62 8.29 -4.28
C ILE A 103 7.28 8.99 -4.14
N LEU A 104 6.22 8.26 -4.48
CA LEU A 104 4.82 8.66 -4.31
C LEU A 104 4.16 7.76 -3.27
N LYS A 105 3.79 8.29 -2.10
CA LYS A 105 3.33 7.46 -1.00
C LYS A 105 2.05 7.95 -0.34
N ILE A 106 1.28 6.97 0.15
CA ILE A 106 0.24 7.14 1.15
C ILE A 106 0.73 6.46 2.42
N GLU A 107 0.91 7.24 3.48
CA GLU A 107 1.45 6.78 4.77
C GLU A 107 0.48 7.13 5.89
N LYS A 108 0.25 6.19 6.79
CA LYS A 108 -0.60 6.43 7.97
C LYS A 108 0.17 7.24 9.01
N PRO A 109 -0.47 8.25 9.62
CA PRO A 109 0.15 8.99 10.71
C PRO A 109 0.32 8.12 11.96
N GLY A 110 1.30 8.47 12.80
CA GLY A 110 1.43 7.92 14.15
C GLY A 110 2.25 6.64 14.28
N LYS A 111 2.96 6.18 13.25
CA LYS A 111 3.91 5.09 13.38
C LYS A 111 5.16 5.54 14.13
N GLU A 112 5.47 4.85 15.22
CA GLU A 112 6.74 5.04 15.92
C GLU A 112 7.89 4.55 15.06
N LYS A 113 8.94 5.39 14.94
CA LYS A 113 10.17 5.02 14.23
C LYS A 113 11.06 4.22 15.16
N ILE A 114 11.27 2.94 14.85
CA ILE A 114 12.05 2.01 15.66
C ILE A 114 13.37 1.72 14.95
N GLY A 115 14.50 1.91 15.67
CA GLY A 115 15.83 1.59 15.17
C GLY A 115 16.39 2.62 14.19
N ARG A 116 17.54 2.27 13.61
CA ARG A 116 18.26 3.06 12.62
C ARG A 116 18.80 2.14 11.54
N VAL A 117 18.62 2.51 10.28
CA VAL A 117 19.14 1.79 9.14
C VAL A 117 20.00 2.75 8.32
N ALA A 118 21.22 2.36 7.99
CA ALA A 118 22.08 3.07 7.07
C ALA A 118 22.16 2.30 5.75
N VAL A 119 21.86 2.98 4.64
CA VAL A 119 22.03 2.44 3.30
C VAL A 119 23.27 3.06 2.68
N CYS A 120 24.27 2.24 2.39
CA CYS A 120 25.51 2.67 1.76
C CYS A 120 25.58 2.13 0.33
N THR A 121 25.84 3.00 -0.63
CA THR A 121 26.05 2.62 -2.04
C THR A 121 27.41 3.14 -2.51
N ALA A 122 28.18 2.29 -3.17
CA ALA A 122 29.54 2.60 -3.59
C ALA A 122 29.67 2.85 -5.10
N LEU A 123 28.64 2.59 -5.88
CA LEU A 123 28.63 2.76 -7.35
C LEU A 123 27.48 3.68 -7.75
N SER A 124 27.73 4.53 -8.75
CA SER A 124 26.68 5.30 -9.38
C SER A 124 25.77 4.38 -10.19
N LEU A 125 24.57 4.14 -9.69
CA LEU A 125 23.52 3.40 -10.39
C LEU A 125 22.79 4.25 -11.44
N ILE A 126 23.22 5.50 -11.61
CA ILE A 126 22.57 6.48 -12.51
C ILE A 126 23.10 6.37 -13.95
N HIS A 127 24.24 5.75 -14.14
CA HIS A 127 24.93 5.61 -15.45
C HIS A 127 24.57 4.33 -16.20
N ILE A 128 23.39 3.88 -16.05
CA ILE A 128 22.89 2.73 -16.79
C ILE A 128 22.01 3.20 -17.93
#